data_ca899be7a01c552b0d191db965938d49
#
_entry.id   ca899be7a01c552b0d191db965938d49
#
_cell.length_a   1.000
_cell.length_b   1.000
_cell.length_c   1.000
_cell.angle_alpha   90.00
_cell.angle_beta   90.00
_cell.angle_gamma   90.00
#
_symmetry.space_group_name_H-M   'P 1'
#
loop_
_entity.id
_entity.type
_entity.pdbx_description
1 polymer ?
#
loop_
_entity_poly.entity_id
_entity_poly.type
_entity_poly.pdbx_seq_one_letter_code
_entity_poly.pdbx_strand_id
1 'polypeptide(L)'
;NIVPHTLVYDGIRWHVRAYCEKKGEYLDFVMSRFRGEPDLLDASPHGRDQDREWNTRVTAIVIPNPALSEGQQAIIASDYAMPDGKLLISQRIPLMHYALERMQVSYNGEHQQHPLLYPLVLANREELIEQGCTFKLKSADLLVLPR
;
A
#
# COMPACT_ATOMS: atom_id res chain seq x y z
N ASN A 1 -3.98 -8.55 22.25
CA ASN A 1 -5.21 -9.07 21.62
C ASN A 1 -5.47 -8.34 20.32
N ILE A 2 -6.00 -9.06 19.32
CA ILE A 2 -6.43 -8.51 18.04
C ILE A 2 -7.81 -9.08 17.68
N VAL A 3 -8.58 -8.33 16.88
CA VAL A 3 -9.86 -8.76 16.33
C VAL A 3 -9.72 -8.86 14.81
N PRO A 4 -9.41 -10.04 14.26
CA PRO A 4 -9.16 -10.21 12.84
C PRO A 4 -10.46 -10.17 12.03
N HIS A 5 -10.42 -9.57 10.82
CA HIS A 5 -11.59 -9.58 9.95
C HIS A 5 -11.31 -9.92 8.48
N THR A 6 -10.09 -9.74 7.98
CA THR A 6 -9.78 -10.02 6.57
C THR A 6 -8.36 -10.51 6.38
N LEU A 7 -8.18 -11.52 5.54
CA LEU A 7 -6.88 -11.96 5.05
C LEU A 7 -6.54 -11.22 3.75
N VAL A 8 -5.30 -10.76 3.64
CA VAL A 8 -4.77 -10.03 2.49
C VAL A 8 -3.47 -10.69 2.04
N TYR A 9 -3.35 -10.95 0.76
CA TYR A 9 -2.11 -11.41 0.13
C TYR A 9 -1.49 -10.27 -0.69
N ASP A 10 -0.27 -9.84 -0.34
CA ASP A 10 0.43 -8.72 -0.98
C ASP A 10 1.21 -9.12 -2.25
N GLY A 11 1.18 -10.40 -2.61
CA GLY A 11 1.96 -10.99 -3.71
C GLY A 11 3.19 -11.75 -3.22
N ILE A 12 3.58 -11.61 -1.95
CA ILE A 12 4.72 -12.27 -1.32
C ILE A 12 4.29 -13.05 -0.08
N ARG A 13 3.47 -12.46 0.79
CA ARG A 13 3.07 -13.03 2.08
C ARG A 13 1.65 -12.64 2.45
N TRP A 14 1.10 -13.43 3.37
CA TRP A 14 -0.21 -13.18 3.94
C TRP A 14 -0.15 -12.22 5.12
N HIS A 15 -1.11 -11.31 5.14
CA HIS A 15 -1.40 -10.39 6.24
C HIS A 15 -2.81 -10.65 6.76
N VAL A 16 -3.04 -10.34 8.01
CA VAL A 16 -4.39 -10.23 8.57
C VAL A 16 -4.66 -8.78 8.96
N ARG A 17 -5.72 -8.22 8.42
CA ARG A 17 -6.27 -6.93 8.85
C ARG A 17 -7.09 -7.17 10.11
N ALA A 18 -6.73 -6.49 11.19
CA ALA A 18 -7.34 -6.68 12.50
C ALA A 18 -7.36 -5.39 13.31
N TYR A 19 -8.36 -5.23 14.18
CA TYR A 19 -8.31 -4.21 15.23
C TYR A 19 -7.31 -4.64 16.31
N CYS A 20 -6.41 -3.75 16.66
CA CYS A 20 -5.43 -3.96 17.74
C CYS A 20 -5.93 -3.32 19.02
N GLU A 21 -6.41 -4.10 19.98
CA GLU A 21 -6.93 -3.59 21.25
C GLU A 21 -5.91 -2.75 22.03
N LYS A 22 -4.63 -3.13 21.96
CA LYS A 22 -3.55 -2.39 22.63
C LYS A 22 -3.35 -0.98 22.07
N LYS A 23 -3.56 -0.80 20.75
CA LYS A 23 -3.33 0.48 20.05
C LYS A 23 -4.63 1.25 19.80
N GLY A 24 -5.78 0.59 19.87
CA GLY A 24 -7.08 1.20 19.58
C GLY A 24 -7.29 1.52 18.09
N GLU A 25 -6.61 0.80 17.17
CA GLU A 25 -6.66 1.06 15.73
C GLU A 25 -6.60 -0.23 14.90
N TYR A 26 -7.05 -0.17 13.63
CA TYR A 26 -6.93 -1.27 12.69
C TYR A 26 -5.55 -1.30 12.05
N LEU A 27 -4.92 -2.48 12.04
CA LEU A 27 -3.56 -2.69 11.53
C LEU A 27 -3.47 -3.95 10.69
N ASP A 28 -2.43 -4.02 9.85
CA ASP A 28 -2.08 -5.21 9.10
C ASP A 28 -0.96 -5.97 9.82
N PHE A 29 -1.23 -7.23 10.15
CA PHE A 29 -0.28 -8.11 10.82
C PHE A 29 0.20 -9.18 9.86
N VAL A 30 1.52 -9.35 9.74
CA VAL A 30 2.12 -10.40 8.92
C VAL A 30 1.87 -11.76 9.57
N MET A 31 1.17 -12.66 8.86
CA MET A 31 0.78 -13.98 9.38
C MET A 31 1.94 -14.81 9.89
N SER A 32 3.07 -14.79 9.19
CA SER A 32 4.26 -15.55 9.57
C SER A 32 4.96 -15.07 10.85
N ARG A 33 4.50 -13.95 11.44
CA ARG A 33 5.01 -13.40 12.71
C ARG A 33 4.22 -13.82 13.94
N PHE A 34 3.08 -14.47 13.76
CA PHE A 34 2.34 -15.05 14.87
C PHE A 34 3.11 -16.21 15.48
N ARG A 35 3.05 -16.36 16.79
CA ARG A 35 3.73 -17.42 17.56
C ARG A 35 2.76 -18.04 18.55
N GLY A 36 2.93 -19.35 18.79
CA GLY A 36 2.05 -20.09 19.68
C GLY A 36 0.68 -20.42 19.07
N GLU A 37 -0.17 -21.01 19.87
CA GLU A 37 -1.55 -21.29 19.52
C GLU A 37 -2.44 -20.09 19.89
N PRO A 38 -3.46 -19.76 19.09
CA PRO A 38 -4.37 -18.67 19.41
C PRO A 38 -5.37 -19.09 20.49
N ASP A 39 -5.58 -18.22 21.47
CA ASP A 39 -6.70 -18.32 22.39
C ASP A 39 -7.91 -17.57 21.82
N LEU A 40 -9.06 -18.23 21.76
CA LEU A 40 -10.31 -17.59 21.39
C LEU A 40 -10.89 -16.86 22.60
N LEU A 41 -11.13 -15.58 22.43
CA LEU A 41 -11.74 -14.71 23.44
C LEU A 41 -13.20 -14.41 23.09
N ASP A 42 -13.85 -13.61 23.93
CA ASP A 42 -15.22 -13.14 23.71
C ASP A 42 -15.35 -12.30 22.43
N ALA A 43 -16.59 -12.21 21.93
CA ALA A 43 -16.92 -11.42 20.75
C ALA A 43 -16.58 -9.93 20.96
N SER A 44 -16.05 -9.28 19.94
CA SER A 44 -15.68 -7.87 19.96
C SER A 44 -16.62 -7.05 19.06
N PRO A 45 -16.93 -5.79 19.41
CA PRO A 45 -17.68 -4.88 18.54
C PRO A 45 -16.86 -4.37 17.34
N HIS A 46 -15.54 -4.59 17.33
CA HIS A 46 -14.60 -4.06 16.33
C HIS A 46 -14.48 -4.96 15.11
N GLY A 47 -15.62 -5.22 14.44
CA GLY A 47 -15.65 -5.98 13.20
C GLY A 47 -15.22 -5.17 11.97
N ARG A 48 -15.30 -5.80 10.79
CA ARG A 48 -14.97 -5.20 9.50
C ARG A 48 -15.73 -3.91 9.19
N ASP A 49 -17.00 -3.85 9.57
CA ASP A 49 -17.86 -2.71 9.28
C ASP A 49 -17.43 -1.44 10.03
N GLN A 50 -16.70 -1.59 11.12
CA GLN A 50 -16.13 -0.50 11.92
C GLN A 50 -14.78 0.01 11.38
N ASP A 51 -14.13 -0.73 10.48
CA ASP A 51 -12.87 -0.30 9.85
C ASP A 51 -13.16 0.69 8.72
N ARG A 52 -13.12 1.99 9.03
CA ARG A 52 -13.39 3.07 8.08
C ARG A 52 -12.41 3.07 6.92
N GLU A 53 -11.11 2.87 7.17
CA GLU A 53 -10.09 2.83 6.13
C GLU A 53 -10.33 1.67 5.16
N TRP A 54 -10.68 0.48 5.72
CA TRP A 54 -11.03 -0.67 4.90
C TRP A 54 -12.26 -0.42 4.02
N ASN A 55 -13.22 0.33 4.52
CA ASN A 55 -14.47 0.62 3.81
C ASN A 55 -14.38 1.83 2.88
N THR A 56 -13.25 2.56 2.88
CA THR A 56 -13.00 3.70 2.00
C THR A 56 -12.11 3.29 0.83
N ARG A 57 -12.54 3.67 -0.38
CA ARG A 57 -11.73 3.49 -1.61
C ARG A 57 -11.19 4.83 -2.07
N VAL A 58 -9.97 4.80 -2.57
CA VAL A 58 -9.26 5.96 -3.13
C VAL A 58 -8.68 5.58 -4.48
N THR A 59 -8.31 6.55 -5.30
CA THR A 59 -7.78 6.33 -6.64
C THR A 59 -6.40 6.97 -6.79
N ALA A 60 -5.38 6.14 -7.01
CA ALA A 60 -4.05 6.58 -7.37
C ALA A 60 -3.99 6.91 -8.86
N ILE A 61 -3.32 8.00 -9.20
CA ILE A 61 -2.99 8.41 -10.56
C ILE A 61 -1.52 8.12 -10.80
N VAL A 62 -1.24 7.12 -11.63
CA VAL A 62 0.11 6.70 -12.00
C VAL A 62 0.43 7.20 -13.39
N ILE A 63 1.61 7.79 -13.56
CA ILE A 63 2.09 8.34 -14.82
C ILE A 63 3.50 7.83 -15.13
N PRO A 64 3.95 7.85 -16.39
CA PRO A 64 5.37 7.69 -16.71
C PRO A 64 6.18 8.77 -15.99
N ASN A 65 7.41 8.41 -15.55
CA ASN A 65 8.27 9.35 -14.85
C ASN A 65 8.58 10.57 -15.75
N PRO A 66 8.26 11.80 -15.33
CA PRO A 66 8.47 12.99 -16.15
C PRO A 66 9.93 13.28 -16.51
N ALA A 67 10.89 12.67 -15.80
CA ALA A 67 12.32 12.79 -16.11
C ALA A 67 12.77 11.89 -17.26
N LEU A 68 11.91 11.00 -17.78
CA LEU A 68 12.12 10.26 -19.02
C LEU A 68 11.93 11.18 -20.24
N SER A 69 12.59 10.85 -21.36
CA SER A 69 12.32 11.52 -22.64
C SER A 69 10.88 11.23 -23.11
N GLU A 70 10.34 12.10 -23.97
CA GLU A 70 8.98 11.92 -24.52
C GLU A 70 8.79 10.54 -25.18
N GLY A 71 9.79 10.07 -25.94
CA GLY A 71 9.75 8.74 -26.56
C GLY A 71 9.71 7.61 -25.53
N GLN A 72 10.48 7.71 -24.45
CA GLN A 72 10.46 6.74 -23.36
C GLN A 72 9.13 6.77 -22.61
N GLN A 73 8.59 7.95 -22.33
CA GLN A 73 7.27 8.09 -21.71
C GLN A 73 6.17 7.45 -22.56
N ALA A 74 6.22 7.64 -23.90
CA ALA A 74 5.27 7.03 -24.82
C ALA A 74 5.35 5.49 -24.81
N ILE A 75 6.55 4.92 -24.72
CA ILE A 75 6.75 3.47 -24.60
C ILE A 75 6.14 2.97 -23.29
N ILE A 76 6.46 3.60 -22.15
CA ILE A 76 5.89 3.22 -20.85
C ILE A 76 4.36 3.33 -20.85
N ALA A 77 3.80 4.41 -21.41
CA ALA A 77 2.36 4.56 -21.53
C ALA A 77 1.70 3.45 -22.37
N SER A 78 2.38 3.00 -23.42
CA SER A 78 1.92 1.87 -24.24
C SER A 78 1.99 0.55 -23.49
N ASP A 79 3.12 0.25 -22.81
CA ASP A 79 3.35 -1.00 -22.09
C ASP A 79 2.33 -1.22 -20.96
N TYR A 80 1.92 -0.14 -20.29
CA TYR A 80 0.95 -0.16 -19.19
C TYR A 80 -0.48 0.19 -19.63
N ALA A 81 -0.75 0.26 -20.94
CA ALA A 81 -2.06 0.60 -21.51
C ALA A 81 -2.67 1.86 -20.84
N MET A 82 -1.91 2.94 -20.83
CA MET A 82 -2.29 4.22 -20.21
C MET A 82 -2.98 5.11 -21.25
N PRO A 83 -4.32 5.08 -21.38
CA PRO A 83 -5.02 6.07 -22.18
C PRO A 83 -4.78 7.45 -21.55
N ASP A 84 -4.54 8.45 -22.38
CA ASP A 84 -4.25 9.82 -21.92
C ASP A 84 -3.01 9.94 -21.03
N GLY A 85 -2.05 9.00 -21.14
CA GLY A 85 -0.77 9.02 -20.43
C GLY A 85 -0.87 8.75 -18.92
N LYS A 86 -1.96 8.16 -18.43
CA LYS A 86 -2.15 7.84 -17.02
C LYS A 86 -2.86 6.51 -16.79
N LEU A 87 -2.53 5.85 -15.69
CA LEU A 87 -3.22 4.67 -15.19
C LEU A 87 -3.90 5.03 -13.86
N LEU A 88 -5.19 4.69 -13.75
CA LEU A 88 -5.97 4.89 -12.53
C LEU A 88 -6.07 3.57 -11.76
N ILE A 89 -5.62 3.56 -10.50
CA ILE A 89 -5.68 2.40 -9.63
C ILE A 89 -6.62 2.71 -8.47
N SER A 90 -7.84 2.13 -8.50
CA SER A 90 -8.79 2.26 -7.40
C SER A 90 -8.60 1.13 -6.40
N GLN A 91 -8.33 1.49 -5.13
CA GLN A 91 -8.09 0.51 -4.08
C GLN A 91 -8.60 1.01 -2.72
N ARG A 92 -8.77 0.09 -1.75
CA ARG A 92 -9.02 0.45 -0.35
C ARG A 92 -7.79 1.14 0.24
N ILE A 93 -7.99 2.10 1.15
CA ILE A 93 -6.89 2.85 1.78
C ILE A 93 -5.76 1.92 2.28
N PRO A 94 -6.02 0.87 3.10
CA PRO A 94 -4.95 0.02 3.62
C PRO A 94 -4.23 -0.80 2.55
N LEU A 95 -4.83 -0.99 1.38
CA LEU A 95 -4.26 -1.80 0.31
C LEU A 95 -3.55 -0.98 -0.77
N MET A 96 -3.65 0.34 -0.73
CA MET A 96 -3.09 1.21 -1.76
C MET A 96 -1.56 1.06 -1.87
N HIS A 97 -0.85 1.06 -0.75
CA HIS A 97 0.60 0.91 -0.76
C HIS A 97 1.05 -0.44 -1.33
N TYR A 98 0.34 -1.54 -1.05
CA TYR A 98 0.64 -2.86 -1.65
C TYR A 98 0.45 -2.85 -3.17
N ALA A 99 -0.62 -2.20 -3.65
CA ALA A 99 -0.88 -2.08 -5.09
C ALA A 99 0.24 -1.31 -5.81
N LEU A 100 0.67 -0.18 -5.25
CA LEU A 100 1.75 0.63 -5.80
C LEU A 100 3.11 -0.09 -5.74
N GLU A 101 3.43 -0.75 -4.63
CA GLU A 101 4.67 -1.52 -4.48
C GLU A 101 4.75 -2.69 -5.46
N ARG A 102 3.65 -3.40 -5.70
CA ARG A 102 3.58 -4.50 -6.65
C ARG A 102 3.87 -4.05 -8.08
N MET A 103 3.49 -2.84 -8.45
CA MET A 103 3.76 -2.24 -9.74
C MET A 103 5.06 -1.44 -9.77
N GLN A 104 5.82 -1.42 -8.68
CA GLN A 104 7.05 -0.64 -8.52
C GLN A 104 6.85 0.87 -8.81
N VAL A 105 5.66 1.38 -8.49
CA VAL A 105 5.36 2.81 -8.62
C VAL A 105 6.11 3.58 -7.56
N SER A 106 6.89 4.57 -7.97
CA SER A 106 7.57 5.47 -7.04
C SER A 106 6.61 6.53 -6.52
N TYR A 107 6.56 6.68 -5.21
CA TYR A 107 5.91 7.77 -4.49
C TYR A 107 6.90 8.58 -3.64
N ASN A 108 8.20 8.35 -3.83
CA ASN A 108 9.28 9.06 -3.17
C ASN A 108 9.99 9.97 -4.19
N GLY A 109 10.12 11.26 -3.87
CA GLY A 109 10.77 12.25 -4.74
C GLY A 109 12.22 11.91 -5.11
N GLU A 110 12.96 11.24 -4.23
CA GLU A 110 14.35 10.80 -4.53
C GLU A 110 14.37 9.77 -5.67
N HIS A 111 13.41 8.87 -5.73
CA HIS A 111 13.32 7.87 -6.79
C HIS A 111 13.02 8.50 -8.16
N GLN A 112 12.36 9.65 -8.20
CA GLN A 112 12.04 10.34 -9.45
C GLN A 112 13.30 10.81 -10.18
N GLN A 113 14.42 10.98 -9.47
CA GLN A 113 15.72 11.34 -10.04
C GLN A 113 16.42 10.17 -10.77
N HIS A 114 15.88 8.95 -10.63
CA HIS A 114 16.39 7.75 -11.29
C HIS A 114 15.33 7.13 -12.21
N PRO A 115 14.94 7.82 -13.30
CA PRO A 115 13.75 7.46 -14.08
C PRO A 115 13.83 6.09 -14.78
N LEU A 116 15.03 5.61 -15.09
CA LEU A 116 15.22 4.28 -15.69
C LEU A 116 14.99 3.15 -14.66
N LEU A 117 15.22 3.41 -13.37
CA LEU A 117 14.93 2.45 -12.31
C LEU A 117 13.48 2.55 -11.82
N TYR A 118 12.91 3.74 -11.90
CA TYR A 118 11.54 4.04 -11.44
C TYR A 118 10.75 4.70 -12.58
N PRO A 119 10.37 3.92 -13.60
CA PRO A 119 9.70 4.46 -14.77
C PRO A 119 8.25 4.91 -14.52
N LEU A 120 7.66 4.48 -13.40
CA LEU A 120 6.31 4.85 -12.97
C LEU A 120 6.36 5.67 -11.69
N VAL A 121 5.60 6.77 -11.66
CA VAL A 121 5.49 7.64 -10.49
C VAL A 121 4.04 7.93 -10.13
N LEU A 122 3.79 8.15 -8.85
CA LEU A 122 2.50 8.54 -8.32
C LEU A 122 2.32 10.06 -8.46
N ALA A 123 1.29 10.48 -9.22
CA ALA A 123 1.06 11.90 -9.51
C ALA A 123 0.25 12.63 -8.42
N ASN A 124 -0.61 11.93 -7.68
CA ASN A 124 -1.51 12.52 -6.69
C ASN A 124 -1.24 12.07 -5.26
N ARG A 125 0.05 12.01 -4.87
CA ARG A 125 0.48 11.53 -3.55
C ARG A 125 -0.15 12.32 -2.40
N GLU A 126 -0.12 13.64 -2.47
CA GLU A 126 -0.63 14.54 -1.42
C GLU A 126 -2.14 14.36 -1.23
N GLU A 127 -2.90 14.27 -2.31
CA GLU A 127 -4.33 13.98 -2.27
C GLU A 127 -4.63 12.66 -1.56
N LEU A 128 -3.87 11.61 -1.87
CA LEU A 128 -4.05 10.31 -1.22
C LEU A 128 -3.70 10.34 0.28
N ILE A 129 -2.73 11.16 0.69
CA ILE A 129 -2.41 11.37 2.10
C ILE A 129 -3.56 12.08 2.81
N GLU A 130 -4.14 13.12 2.22
CA GLU A 130 -5.31 13.82 2.75
C GLU A 130 -6.52 12.89 2.88
N GLN A 131 -6.64 11.91 2.00
CA GLN A 131 -7.67 10.87 2.04
C GLN A 131 -7.37 9.75 3.05
N GLY A 132 -6.23 9.79 3.74
CA GLY A 132 -5.85 8.84 4.80
C GLY A 132 -4.86 7.76 4.40
N CYS A 133 -4.32 7.77 3.18
CA CYS A 133 -3.25 6.84 2.81
C CYS A 133 -1.95 7.17 3.55
N THR A 134 -1.25 6.14 3.99
CA THR A 134 0.08 6.27 4.58
C THR A 134 1.12 5.65 3.66
N PHE A 135 2.08 6.46 3.20
CA PHE A 135 3.22 6.01 2.42
C PHE A 135 4.46 6.01 3.31
N LYS A 136 4.70 4.89 3.99
CA LYS A 136 5.93 4.71 4.76
C LYS A 136 7.08 4.56 3.77
N LEU A 137 8.07 5.44 3.88
CA LEU A 137 9.37 5.19 3.28
C LEU A 137 9.84 3.84 3.82
N LYS A 138 10.26 2.93 2.95
CA LYS A 138 11.01 1.76 3.40
C LYS A 138 12.31 2.30 3.97
N SER A 139 12.32 2.59 5.26
CA SER A 139 13.60 2.77 5.94
C SER A 139 14.29 1.43 5.94
N ALA A 140 15.53 1.39 5.48
CA ALA A 140 16.41 0.22 5.61
C ALA A 140 16.57 -0.22 7.08
N ASP A 141 16.07 0.55 8.03
CA ASP A 141 16.17 0.39 9.47
C ASP A 141 15.23 -0.67 10.07
N LEU A 142 14.32 -1.26 9.29
CA LEU A 142 13.43 -2.33 9.78
C LEU A 142 14.07 -3.73 9.76
N LEU A 143 15.35 -3.85 9.40
CA LEU A 143 16.12 -5.10 9.46
C LEU A 143 16.92 -5.29 10.74
N VAL A 144 16.83 -4.38 11.69
CA VAL A 144 17.39 -4.63 13.04
C VAL A 144 16.38 -5.44 13.82
N LEU A 145 16.48 -6.77 13.70
CA LEU A 145 15.89 -7.69 14.66
C LEU A 145 16.58 -7.43 16.00
N PRO A 146 15.87 -7.11 17.07
CA PRO A 146 16.45 -7.18 18.41
C PRO A 146 16.88 -8.63 18.67
N ARG A 147 18.10 -8.79 19.10
CA ARG A 147 18.68 -10.07 19.58
C ARG A 147 17.92 -10.55 20.80
#